data_c9fd0a0357993ebb70f2503a9d025931
#
_entry.id   c9fd0a0357993ebb70f2503a9d025931
#
_cell.length_a   1.000
_cell.length_b   1.000
_cell.length_c   1.000
_cell.angle_alpha   90.00
_cell.angle_beta   90.00
_cell.angle_gamma   90.00
#
_symmetry.space_group_name_H-M   'P 1'
#
loop_
_entity.id
_entity.type
_entity.pdbx_description
1 polymer ?
#
loop_
_entity_poly.entity_id
_entity_poly.type
_entity_poly.pdbx_seq_one_letter_code
_entity_poly.pdbx_strand_id
1 'polypeptide(L)'
;ADFCVYKAAATVKRLDTAIRRFYQLVLEDMFLVGCSEAVAYLTPAGCAKCLRWHLPTAKPYQGQRANRQELPLKAPLKRHLIENPDQYSEQGIQVVSSDYFEADDLFIMDSYSFGDRGILMSQDKDSWLSPMARFDIPTGTVWPALDNPFGWIKWDDTQAMPVRAHGTKFFWWQMLAGDDADN
;
A
#
# COMPACT_ATOMS: atom_id res chain seq x y z
N ALA A 1 -0.05 2.25 3.46
CA ALA A 1 0.49 3.25 4.41
C ALA A 1 1.92 2.94 4.89
N ASP A 2 2.51 1.79 4.58
CA ASP A 2 3.88 1.45 5.00
C ASP A 2 4.94 2.47 4.54
N PHE A 3 4.73 3.13 3.40
CA PHE A 3 5.59 4.22 2.93
C PHE A 3 5.55 5.44 3.88
N CYS A 4 4.36 5.86 4.34
CA CYS A 4 4.24 6.95 5.31
C CYS A 4 4.87 6.59 6.65
N VAL A 5 4.73 5.32 7.11
CA VAL A 5 5.41 4.81 8.31
C VAL A 5 6.93 4.88 8.15
N TYR A 6 7.45 4.41 7.01
CA TYR A 6 8.88 4.45 6.73
C TYR A 6 9.41 5.89 6.71
N LYS A 7 8.75 6.78 5.97
CA LYS A 7 9.14 8.20 5.84
C LYS A 7 9.08 8.92 7.19
N ALA A 8 8.05 8.68 7.99
CA ALA A 8 7.94 9.24 9.34
C ALA A 8 9.06 8.73 10.26
N ALA A 9 9.34 7.41 10.26
CA ALA A 9 10.38 6.82 11.09
C ALA A 9 11.80 7.23 10.68
N ALA A 10 12.04 7.49 9.39
CA ALA A 10 13.35 7.89 8.87
C ALA A 10 13.72 9.35 9.16
N THR A 11 12.73 10.22 9.35
CA THR A 11 12.96 11.67 9.43
C THR A 11 13.06 12.23 10.83
N VAL A 12 12.77 11.43 11.86
CA VAL A 12 12.76 11.86 13.25
C VAL A 12 13.44 10.87 14.19
N LYS A 13 13.72 11.29 15.43
CA LYS A 13 14.44 10.47 16.44
C LYS A 13 13.55 10.02 17.60
N ARG A 14 12.33 10.52 17.72
CA ARG A 14 11.43 10.26 18.84
C ARG A 14 10.12 9.69 18.34
N LEU A 15 9.54 8.75 19.08
CA LEU A 15 8.30 8.07 18.69
C LEU A 15 7.11 9.03 18.61
N ASP A 16 6.95 9.93 19.62
CA ASP A 16 5.87 10.92 19.62
C ASP A 16 5.91 11.86 18.41
N THR A 17 7.11 12.19 17.95
CA THR A 17 7.30 12.99 16.74
C THR A 17 7.04 12.17 15.48
N ALA A 18 7.42 10.87 15.48
CA ALA A 18 7.13 9.98 14.36
C ALA A 18 5.62 9.76 14.16
N ILE A 19 4.87 9.62 15.27
CA ILE A 19 3.41 9.50 15.24
C ILE A 19 2.78 10.75 14.58
N ARG A 20 3.14 11.94 15.07
CA ARG A 20 2.64 13.21 14.49
C ARG A 20 3.02 13.34 13.01
N ARG A 21 4.27 12.96 12.65
CA ARG A 21 4.73 13.03 11.26
C ARG A 21 3.98 12.05 10.35
N PHE A 22 3.65 10.87 10.84
CA PHE A 22 2.82 9.92 10.08
C PHE A 22 1.46 10.53 9.72
N TYR A 23 0.74 11.05 10.71
CA TYR A 23 -0.57 11.66 10.46
C TYR A 23 -0.48 12.91 9.58
N GLN A 24 0.56 13.73 9.75
CA GLN A 24 0.81 14.86 8.88
C GLN A 24 0.99 14.43 7.42
N LEU A 25 1.74 13.35 7.16
CA LEU A 25 1.90 12.79 5.81
C LEU A 25 0.57 12.30 5.22
N VAL A 26 -0.28 11.66 6.02
CA VAL A 26 -1.60 11.24 5.56
C VAL A 26 -2.49 12.44 5.26
N LEU A 27 -2.47 13.50 6.07
CA LEU A 27 -3.20 14.74 5.79
C LEU A 27 -2.68 15.46 4.53
N GLU A 28 -1.36 15.46 4.31
CA GLU A 28 -0.75 15.95 3.06
C GLU A 28 -1.28 15.18 1.85
N ASP A 29 -1.34 13.85 1.95
CA ASP A 29 -1.87 12.96 0.92
C ASP A 29 -3.38 13.20 0.66
N MET A 30 -4.19 13.33 1.72
CA MET A 30 -5.62 13.68 1.62
C MET A 30 -5.83 15.02 0.91
N PHE A 31 -5.03 16.02 1.26
CA PHE A 31 -5.08 17.34 0.62
C PHE A 31 -4.76 17.28 -0.88
N LEU A 32 -3.73 16.49 -1.26
CA LEU A 32 -3.31 16.35 -2.66
C LEU A 32 -4.42 15.76 -3.55
N VAL A 33 -5.22 14.84 -3.01
CA VAL A 33 -6.30 14.19 -3.77
C VAL A 33 -7.69 14.79 -3.49
N GLY A 34 -7.79 15.78 -2.59
CA GLY A 34 -9.04 16.45 -2.25
C GLY A 34 -10.03 15.58 -1.47
N CYS A 35 -9.54 14.62 -0.68
CA CYS A 35 -10.37 13.73 0.13
C CYS A 35 -10.52 14.26 1.57
N SER A 36 -11.68 13.99 2.19
CA SER A 36 -11.97 14.31 3.60
C SER A 36 -11.69 13.14 4.54
N GLU A 37 -11.56 11.93 4.01
CA GLU A 37 -11.35 10.71 4.78
C GLU A 37 -10.21 9.88 4.17
N ALA A 38 -9.48 9.18 5.03
CA ALA A 38 -8.42 8.25 4.63
C ALA A 38 -8.42 6.99 5.47
N VAL A 39 -8.20 5.84 4.81
CA VAL A 39 -7.96 4.56 5.47
C VAL A 39 -6.51 4.16 5.24
N ALA A 40 -5.76 4.03 6.33
CA ALA A 40 -4.35 3.66 6.32
C ALA A 40 -4.19 2.17 6.66
N TYR A 41 -3.97 1.33 5.67
CA TYR A 41 -3.76 -0.11 5.86
C TYR A 41 -2.35 -0.41 6.31
N LEU A 42 -2.20 -1.21 7.37
CA LEU A 42 -0.92 -1.63 7.94
C LEU A 42 -0.89 -3.15 8.18
N THR A 43 0.22 -3.78 7.84
CA THR A 43 0.45 -5.19 8.17
C THR A 43 1.11 -5.29 9.54
N PRO A 44 0.48 -5.91 10.56
CA PRO A 44 1.07 -6.08 11.89
C PRO A 44 2.28 -7.03 11.87
N ALA A 45 3.12 -6.93 12.88
CA ALA A 45 4.16 -7.93 13.13
C ALA A 45 3.49 -9.28 13.45
N GLY A 46 4.00 -10.36 12.84
CA GLY A 46 3.42 -11.70 13.05
C GLY A 46 2.17 -12.01 12.25
N CYS A 47 1.74 -11.12 11.34
CA CYS A 47 0.65 -11.38 10.41
C CYS A 47 0.85 -12.71 9.66
N ALA A 48 -0.20 -13.52 9.59
CA ALA A 48 -0.18 -14.84 8.92
C ALA A 48 0.00 -14.73 7.39
N LYS A 49 -0.29 -13.57 6.79
CA LYS A 49 -0.12 -13.28 5.35
C LYS A 49 -0.77 -14.31 4.44
N CYS A 50 -2.02 -14.68 4.76
CA CYS A 50 -2.76 -15.72 4.05
C CYS A 50 -2.01 -17.06 3.96
N LEU A 51 -1.15 -17.37 4.93
CA LEU A 51 -0.31 -18.57 4.96
C LEU A 51 0.64 -18.72 3.76
N ARG A 52 1.04 -17.60 3.11
CA ARG A 52 1.93 -17.62 1.93
C ARG A 52 3.27 -18.29 2.18
N TRP A 53 3.71 -18.37 3.46
CA TRP A 53 4.93 -19.11 3.86
C TRP A 53 4.89 -20.60 3.57
N HIS A 54 3.69 -21.19 3.45
CA HIS A 54 3.47 -22.61 3.19
C HIS A 54 3.33 -22.94 1.71
N LEU A 55 3.32 -21.91 0.83
CA LEU A 55 3.23 -22.16 -0.61
C LEU A 55 4.57 -22.69 -1.12
N PRO A 56 4.52 -23.77 -1.96
CA PRO A 56 5.72 -24.29 -2.60
C PRO A 56 6.23 -23.33 -3.65
N THR A 57 7.21 -22.52 -3.30
CA THR A 57 7.85 -21.56 -4.20
C THR A 57 9.31 -21.91 -4.42
N ALA A 58 9.87 -21.54 -5.59
CA ALA A 58 11.27 -21.79 -5.91
C ALA A 58 12.24 -21.01 -5.00
N LYS A 59 11.80 -19.87 -4.48
CA LYS A 59 12.52 -19.04 -3.50
C LYS A 59 11.62 -18.78 -2.29
N PRO A 60 12.16 -18.64 -1.08
CA PRO A 60 11.37 -18.33 0.11
C PRO A 60 10.61 -17.02 -0.08
N TYR A 61 9.32 -17.02 0.26
CA TYR A 61 8.49 -15.81 0.26
C TYR A 61 9.17 -14.68 1.06
N GLN A 62 9.34 -13.51 0.45
CA GLN A 62 10.02 -12.34 1.04
C GLN A 62 11.46 -12.59 1.54
N GLY A 63 12.15 -13.64 1.08
CA GLY A 63 13.51 -13.99 1.51
C GLY A 63 14.53 -12.89 1.34
N GLN A 64 14.35 -12.00 0.36
CA GLN A 64 15.21 -10.84 0.11
C GLN A 64 15.14 -9.79 1.24
N ARG A 65 14.09 -9.81 2.06
CA ARG A 65 13.87 -8.84 3.16
C ARG A 65 14.62 -9.21 4.44
N ALA A 66 15.12 -10.45 4.55
CA ALA A 66 15.78 -10.96 5.77
C ALA A 66 17.02 -10.17 6.22
N ASN A 67 17.73 -9.53 5.28
CA ASN A 67 18.97 -8.77 5.55
C ASN A 67 18.79 -7.24 5.52
N ARG A 68 17.55 -6.72 5.48
CA ARG A 68 17.34 -5.27 5.50
C ARG A 68 17.51 -4.73 6.91
N GLN A 69 18.39 -3.74 7.05
CA GLN A 69 18.48 -2.98 8.30
C GLN A 69 17.18 -2.17 8.49
N GLU A 70 16.43 -2.50 9.54
CA GLU A 70 15.19 -1.78 9.86
C GLU A 70 15.49 -0.48 10.60
N LEU A 71 14.68 0.54 10.32
CA LEU A 71 14.72 1.80 11.04
C LEU A 71 14.24 1.58 12.50
N PRO A 72 14.96 2.08 13.51
CA PRO A 72 14.64 1.82 14.93
C PRO A 72 13.21 2.21 15.33
N LEU A 73 12.66 3.28 14.71
CA LEU A 73 11.31 3.76 15.02
C LEU A 73 10.20 3.10 14.21
N LYS A 74 10.51 2.34 13.14
CA LYS A 74 9.50 1.76 12.25
C LYS A 74 8.56 0.79 12.98
N ALA A 75 9.12 -0.18 13.69
CA ALA A 75 8.32 -1.18 14.42
C ALA A 75 7.54 -0.57 15.60
N PRO A 76 8.13 0.28 16.47
CA PRO A 76 7.38 0.96 17.51
C PRO A 76 6.25 1.86 16.98
N LEU A 77 6.51 2.61 15.89
CA LEU A 77 5.50 3.46 15.27
C LEU A 77 4.33 2.63 14.72
N LYS A 78 4.63 1.59 13.95
CA LYS A 78 3.60 0.70 13.40
C LYS A 78 2.74 0.06 14.49
N ARG A 79 3.36 -0.42 15.57
CA ARG A 79 2.65 -0.97 16.73
C ARG A 79 1.71 0.05 17.33
N HIS A 80 2.20 1.26 17.62
CA HIS A 80 1.37 2.33 18.19
C HIS A 80 0.14 2.64 17.32
N LEU A 81 0.31 2.75 16.00
CA LEU A 81 -0.77 3.05 15.06
C LEU A 81 -1.83 1.94 15.05
N ILE A 82 -1.42 0.67 15.12
CA ILE A 82 -2.31 -0.49 15.14
C ILE A 82 -3.06 -0.60 16.48
N GLU A 83 -2.40 -0.30 17.59
CA GLU A 83 -2.99 -0.32 18.94
C GLU A 83 -3.95 0.86 19.18
N ASN A 84 -3.85 1.94 18.39
CA ASN A 84 -4.66 3.15 18.51
C ASN A 84 -5.28 3.55 17.15
N PRO A 85 -6.11 2.68 16.52
CA PRO A 85 -6.56 2.83 15.14
C PRO A 85 -7.41 4.09 14.93
N ASP A 86 -8.13 4.53 15.94
CA ASP A 86 -9.08 5.66 15.89
C ASP A 86 -8.52 6.95 16.47
N GLN A 87 -7.21 7.00 16.78
CA GLN A 87 -6.60 8.17 17.43
C GLN A 87 -6.83 9.48 16.68
N TYR A 88 -7.00 9.43 15.35
CA TYR A 88 -7.24 10.59 14.48
C TYR A 88 -8.52 10.45 13.65
N SER A 89 -9.50 9.71 14.15
CA SER A 89 -10.80 9.52 13.50
C SER A 89 -11.57 10.84 13.33
N GLU A 90 -11.46 11.76 14.27
CA GLU A 90 -12.05 13.11 14.18
C GLU A 90 -11.47 13.93 13.01
N GLN A 91 -10.25 13.62 12.57
CA GLN A 91 -9.61 14.20 11.39
C GLN A 91 -9.86 13.39 10.11
N GLY A 92 -10.78 12.42 10.17
CA GLY A 92 -11.12 11.56 9.04
C GLY A 92 -10.07 10.48 8.73
N ILE A 93 -9.15 10.17 9.65
CA ILE A 93 -8.09 9.17 9.41
C ILE A 93 -8.35 7.95 10.29
N GLN A 94 -8.48 6.79 9.65
CA GLN A 94 -8.60 5.50 10.29
C GLN A 94 -7.44 4.59 9.93
N VAL A 95 -6.94 3.81 10.90
CA VAL A 95 -5.93 2.77 10.66
C VAL A 95 -6.63 1.41 10.65
N VAL A 96 -6.36 0.61 9.62
CA VAL A 96 -6.90 -0.75 9.49
C VAL A 96 -5.75 -1.76 9.39
N SER A 97 -5.87 -2.86 10.12
CA SER A 97 -4.91 -3.95 10.10
C SER A 97 -5.60 -5.30 10.29
N SER A 98 -4.91 -6.38 9.92
CA SER A 98 -5.39 -7.75 10.12
C SER A 98 -4.21 -8.65 10.49
N ASP A 99 -4.46 -9.58 11.42
CA ASP A 99 -3.47 -10.61 11.77
C ASP A 99 -3.35 -11.70 10.68
N TYR A 100 -4.28 -11.74 9.73
CA TYR A 100 -4.32 -12.75 8.67
C TYR A 100 -3.94 -12.18 7.30
N PHE A 101 -4.45 -11.01 6.93
CA PHE A 101 -4.22 -10.36 5.63
C PHE A 101 -3.10 -9.33 5.70
N GLU A 102 -2.30 -9.21 4.65
CA GLU A 102 -1.38 -8.07 4.49
C GLU A 102 -2.15 -6.78 4.15
N ALA A 103 -1.52 -5.64 4.36
CA ALA A 103 -2.11 -4.34 4.01
C ALA A 103 -2.56 -4.27 2.54
N ASP A 104 -1.79 -4.91 1.65
CA ASP A 104 -2.06 -4.92 0.22
C ASP A 104 -3.30 -5.76 -0.12
N ASP A 105 -3.53 -6.87 0.60
CA ASP A 105 -4.76 -7.65 0.47
C ASP A 105 -5.97 -6.82 0.89
N LEU A 106 -5.87 -6.16 2.05
CA LEU A 106 -6.97 -5.38 2.62
C LEU A 106 -7.39 -4.23 1.70
N PHE A 107 -6.43 -3.42 1.20
CA PHE A 107 -6.81 -2.30 0.36
C PHE A 107 -7.37 -2.76 -1.01
N ILE A 108 -6.89 -3.87 -1.56
CA ILE A 108 -7.46 -4.44 -2.79
C ILE A 108 -8.90 -4.90 -2.54
N MET A 109 -9.16 -5.64 -1.44
CA MET A 109 -10.52 -6.09 -1.08
C MET A 109 -11.46 -4.89 -0.93
N ASP A 110 -11.06 -3.88 -0.17
CA ASP A 110 -11.87 -2.69 0.08
C ASP A 110 -12.06 -1.84 -1.19
N SER A 111 -11.09 -1.82 -2.10
CA SER A 111 -11.20 -1.07 -3.35
C SER A 111 -12.38 -1.51 -4.22
N TYR A 112 -12.75 -2.79 -4.18
CA TYR A 112 -13.95 -3.30 -4.85
C TYR A 112 -15.25 -2.83 -4.17
N SER A 113 -15.21 -2.57 -2.86
CA SER A 113 -16.35 -2.07 -2.09
C SER A 113 -16.55 -0.56 -2.23
N PHE A 114 -15.45 0.20 -2.31
CA PHE A 114 -15.50 1.65 -2.50
C PHE A 114 -15.86 2.07 -3.92
N GLY A 115 -15.44 1.30 -4.91
CA GLY A 115 -15.72 1.61 -6.33
C GLY A 115 -15.20 2.98 -6.75
N ASP A 116 -16.08 3.83 -7.28
CA ASP A 116 -15.77 5.20 -7.73
C ASP A 116 -15.71 6.25 -6.61
N ARG A 117 -16.06 5.88 -5.38
CA ARG A 117 -16.05 6.79 -4.21
C ARG A 117 -14.68 6.90 -3.54
N GLY A 118 -13.69 6.16 -4.01
CA GLY A 118 -12.37 6.14 -3.41
C GLY A 118 -11.26 6.43 -4.42
N ILE A 119 -10.13 6.87 -3.90
CA ILE A 119 -8.89 7.01 -4.66
C ILE A 119 -7.77 6.29 -3.93
N LEU A 120 -7.07 5.41 -4.63
CA LEU A 120 -5.98 4.64 -4.08
C LEU A 120 -4.67 5.42 -4.21
N MET A 121 -3.95 5.54 -3.10
CA MET A 121 -2.64 6.18 -3.04
C MET A 121 -1.59 5.19 -2.55
N SER A 122 -0.83 4.62 -3.49
CA SER A 122 0.22 3.65 -3.20
C SER A 122 1.33 3.75 -4.26
N GLN A 123 2.58 3.59 -3.81
CA GLN A 123 3.74 3.47 -4.72
C GLN A 123 3.98 2.01 -5.14
N ASP A 124 3.30 1.06 -4.49
CA ASP A 124 3.43 -0.34 -4.83
C ASP A 124 2.71 -0.64 -6.15
N LYS A 125 3.39 -1.34 -7.05
CA LYS A 125 2.80 -1.77 -8.34
C LYS A 125 1.59 -2.68 -8.15
N ASP A 126 1.52 -3.44 -7.07
CA ASP A 126 0.39 -4.31 -6.79
C ASP A 126 -0.91 -3.54 -6.58
N SER A 127 -0.82 -2.24 -6.24
CA SER A 127 -1.97 -1.34 -6.25
C SER A 127 -2.64 -1.19 -7.63
N TRP A 128 -1.95 -1.53 -8.71
CA TRP A 128 -2.49 -1.46 -10.07
C TRP A 128 -3.53 -2.54 -10.35
N LEU A 129 -3.62 -3.55 -9.51
CA LEU A 129 -4.67 -4.59 -9.56
C LEU A 129 -6.06 -4.02 -9.28
N SER A 130 -6.15 -2.97 -8.49
CA SER A 130 -7.41 -2.35 -8.11
C SER A 130 -8.09 -1.67 -9.30
N PRO A 131 -9.42 -1.81 -9.46
CA PRO A 131 -10.19 -1.05 -10.44
C PRO A 131 -10.50 0.38 -9.98
N MET A 132 -10.23 0.72 -8.72
CA MET A 132 -10.52 2.03 -8.13
C MET A 132 -9.65 3.14 -8.77
N ALA A 133 -10.08 4.39 -8.71
CA ALA A 133 -9.25 5.52 -9.09
C ALA A 133 -7.91 5.50 -8.31
N ARG A 134 -6.85 5.92 -8.96
CA ARG A 134 -5.51 5.87 -8.40
C ARG A 134 -4.77 7.20 -8.60
N PHE A 135 -4.13 7.69 -7.54
CA PHE A 135 -3.20 8.80 -7.65
C PHE A 135 -1.79 8.28 -7.97
N ASP A 136 -1.27 8.67 -9.13
CA ASP A 136 0.09 8.33 -9.55
C ASP A 136 1.05 9.37 -8.96
N ILE A 137 1.68 9.02 -7.85
CA ILE A 137 2.55 9.92 -7.06
C ILE A 137 3.68 10.53 -7.90
N PRO A 138 4.41 9.76 -8.76
CA PRO A 138 5.48 10.31 -9.57
C PRO A 138 5.05 11.38 -10.56
N THR A 139 3.87 11.27 -11.14
CA THR A 139 3.36 12.20 -12.17
C THR A 139 2.39 13.23 -11.63
N GLY A 140 1.87 13.04 -10.40
CA GLY A 140 0.85 13.89 -9.80
C GLY A 140 -0.51 13.80 -10.51
N THR A 141 -0.77 12.73 -11.27
CA THR A 141 -1.99 12.54 -12.04
C THR A 141 -2.93 11.55 -11.39
N VAL A 142 -4.24 11.77 -11.54
CA VAL A 142 -5.27 10.81 -11.15
C VAL A 142 -5.62 9.94 -12.35
N TRP A 143 -5.49 8.63 -12.18
CA TRP A 143 -6.01 7.64 -13.11
C TRP A 143 -7.44 7.34 -12.68
N PRO A 144 -8.44 7.50 -13.58
CA PRO A 144 -9.84 7.32 -13.20
C PRO A 144 -10.14 5.86 -12.83
N ALA A 145 -11.20 5.66 -12.06
CA ALA A 145 -11.75 4.34 -11.83
C ALA A 145 -12.10 3.67 -13.15
N LEU A 146 -12.00 2.34 -13.19
CA LEU A 146 -12.30 1.56 -14.38
C LEU A 146 -13.80 1.27 -14.47
N ASP A 147 -14.38 1.42 -15.65
CA ASP A 147 -15.77 1.01 -15.94
C ASP A 147 -15.97 -0.51 -15.80
N ASN A 148 -14.89 -1.27 -15.97
CA ASN A 148 -14.89 -2.71 -15.76
C ASN A 148 -13.58 -3.13 -15.04
N PRO A 149 -13.61 -4.18 -14.20
CA PRO A 149 -12.48 -4.59 -13.39
C PRO A 149 -11.31 -5.19 -14.18
N PHE A 150 -11.51 -5.57 -15.45
CA PHE A 150 -10.42 -6.13 -16.27
C PHE A 150 -9.37 -5.08 -16.60
N GLY A 151 -9.79 -3.85 -16.91
CA GLY A 151 -8.90 -2.73 -17.17
C GLY A 151 -8.02 -2.93 -18.41
N TRP A 152 -6.77 -2.45 -18.34
CA TRP A 152 -5.87 -2.38 -19.47
C TRP A 152 -4.40 -2.62 -19.07
N ILE A 153 -3.58 -3.00 -20.07
CA ILE A 153 -2.14 -3.07 -20.03
C ILE A 153 -1.59 -2.30 -21.23
N LYS A 154 -0.56 -1.50 -21.01
CA LYS A 154 0.19 -0.79 -22.04
C LYS A 154 1.68 -1.04 -21.85
N TRP A 155 2.40 -1.15 -22.95
CA TRP A 155 3.84 -1.21 -22.97
C TRP A 155 4.41 0.21 -23.15
N ASP A 156 5.36 0.58 -22.30
CA ASP A 156 6.07 1.87 -22.34
C ASP A 156 7.55 1.62 -22.03
N ASP A 157 8.34 1.41 -23.06
CA ASP A 157 9.77 1.13 -22.99
C ASP A 157 10.61 2.37 -22.62
N THR A 158 10.02 3.54 -22.50
CA THR A 158 10.68 4.73 -21.99
C THR A 158 10.85 4.73 -20.48
N GLN A 159 10.17 3.83 -19.76
CA GLN A 159 10.17 3.73 -18.31
C GLN A 159 11.06 2.59 -17.82
N ALA A 160 11.63 2.74 -16.62
CA ALA A 160 12.41 1.69 -15.95
C ALA A 160 11.60 0.39 -15.75
N MET A 161 10.29 0.50 -15.54
CA MET A 161 9.36 -0.60 -15.61
C MET A 161 8.48 -0.39 -16.87
N PRO A 162 8.67 -1.19 -17.92
CA PRO A 162 8.09 -0.93 -19.22
C PRO A 162 6.58 -1.20 -19.30
N VAL A 163 6.03 -1.88 -18.31
CA VAL A 163 4.60 -2.15 -18.25
C VAL A 163 3.89 -1.11 -17.40
N ARG A 164 2.81 -0.57 -17.95
CA ARG A 164 1.82 0.24 -17.24
C ARG A 164 0.49 -0.47 -17.34
N ALA A 165 -0.22 -0.56 -16.23
CA ALA A 165 -1.47 -1.30 -16.18
C ALA A 165 -2.42 -0.75 -15.12
N HIS A 166 -3.69 -1.10 -15.25
CA HIS A 166 -4.73 -0.81 -14.28
C HIS A 166 -5.81 -1.89 -14.40
N GLY A 167 -6.15 -2.53 -13.28
CA GLY A 167 -7.14 -3.59 -13.19
C GLY A 167 -6.59 -5.02 -13.30
N THR A 168 -7.48 -5.99 -13.31
CA THR A 168 -7.17 -7.42 -13.17
C THR A 168 -6.31 -7.99 -14.30
N LYS A 169 -6.24 -7.34 -15.47
CA LYS A 169 -5.31 -7.74 -16.54
C LYS A 169 -3.87 -7.72 -16.08
N PHE A 170 -3.52 -6.82 -15.15
CA PHE A 170 -2.17 -6.75 -14.59
C PHE A 170 -1.83 -8.01 -13.78
N PHE A 171 -2.78 -8.53 -13.00
CA PHE A 171 -2.61 -9.81 -12.29
C PHE A 171 -2.26 -10.95 -13.25
N TRP A 172 -3.03 -11.13 -14.32
CA TRP A 172 -2.77 -12.18 -15.30
C TRP A 172 -1.44 -12.00 -16.01
N TRP A 173 -1.06 -10.74 -16.28
CA TRP A 173 0.27 -10.46 -16.83
C TRP A 173 1.39 -10.86 -15.87
N GLN A 174 1.29 -10.52 -14.57
CA GLN A 174 2.26 -10.93 -13.56
C GLN A 174 2.36 -12.46 -13.45
N MET A 175 1.24 -13.15 -13.49
CA MET A 175 1.21 -14.63 -13.45
C MET A 175 1.93 -15.27 -14.65
N LEU A 176 1.89 -14.64 -15.82
CA LEU A 176 2.53 -15.17 -17.04
C LEU A 176 4.00 -14.73 -17.17
N ALA A 177 4.30 -13.50 -16.81
CA ALA A 177 5.64 -12.90 -16.95
C ALA A 177 6.56 -13.21 -15.76
N GLY A 178 5.98 -13.59 -14.63
CA GLY A 178 6.66 -13.68 -13.35
C GLY A 178 6.78 -12.33 -12.64
N ASP A 179 7.07 -12.37 -11.36
CA ASP A 179 7.33 -11.20 -10.52
C ASP A 179 8.65 -11.36 -9.77
N ASP A 180 9.67 -10.63 -10.18
CA ASP A 180 11.00 -10.71 -9.56
C ASP A 180 11.07 -10.06 -8.18
N ALA A 181 10.03 -9.30 -7.77
CA ALA A 181 10.05 -8.59 -6.51
C ALA A 181 9.88 -9.50 -5.28
N ASP A 182 9.10 -10.57 -5.41
CA ASP A 182 8.77 -11.50 -4.33
C ASP A 182 9.36 -12.91 -4.53
N ASN A 183 10.02 -13.16 -5.66
CA ASN A 183 10.64 -14.45 -6.00
C ASN A 183 12.14 -14.34 -6.24
#